data_a0da9d081e56a1d25ea9e1eb180535c4
#
_entry.id   a0da9d081e56a1d25ea9e1eb180535c4
#
_cell.length_a   1.000
_cell.length_b   1.000
_cell.length_c   1.000
_cell.angle_alpha   90.00
_cell.angle_beta   90.00
_cell.angle_gamma   90.00
#
_symmetry.space_group_name_H-M   'P 1'
#
loop_
_entity.id
_entity.type
_entity.pdbx_description
1 polymer ?
#
loop_
_entity_poly.entity_id
_entity_poly.type
_entity_poly.pdbx_seq_one_letter_code
_entity_poly.pdbx_strand_id
1 'polypeptide(L)'
;MRSVISRKFIKYPEVGHPVSVGIQRRGMQKNIMEFKIEKKLKGALGRAGILKTPHGEIHTPAFVAVGTKATIKSLNPEQVKDAGVEVVLGNTYHLYLQPGDEIVRDGGGIGKFMNWKGPTMTDSGGFQVFSLGAAYGKDISKITKVTTDPSLLIPERFDDSDAPRLAKIGQDGVSFKSHLDGSIHYITPEKSIQIQHNLGADIIFAFDECTSPTEDLKYQEEALERTHRWAERSLAEHKRLAGADTFPQSLGPSLRSATPSEKHAASANPALFGIVQGGRDERLRKESAKAISAMDFDGFGIGGSFAKEDMSTAVRWVNEILPEEKPLHLLGIGEPEDLFMGIENGVDLFDCVLPTRLGRNGTIYTKTGKIIIMNTKFRNDFSPIEKDCECYTCKNYSRAYVAHLFHGKEMLAGTLASIHNLYFIVNLVKNIRQSILDDNFFEFKDEFLKGYLHF
;
A
#
# COMPACT_ATOMS: atom_id res chain seq x y z
N MET A 1 29.38 1.97 -90.63
CA MET A 1 29.68 3.22 -89.93
C MET A 1 29.37 2.99 -88.45
N ARG A 2 30.42 2.89 -87.61
CA ARG A 2 30.33 2.61 -86.16
C ARG A 2 30.63 3.90 -85.45
N SER A 3 29.72 4.47 -84.69
CA SER A 3 29.97 5.63 -83.81
C SER A 3 30.36 5.19 -82.41
N VAL A 4 31.53 5.64 -81.96
CA VAL A 4 32.12 5.38 -80.68
C VAL A 4 31.55 6.37 -79.67
N ILE A 5 30.90 5.88 -78.60
CA ILE A 5 30.39 6.66 -77.49
C ILE A 5 31.47 6.63 -76.40
N SER A 6 32.04 7.79 -76.12
CA SER A 6 33.01 8.05 -75.04
C SER A 6 32.30 8.03 -73.67
N ARG A 7 32.76 7.17 -72.74
CA ARG A 7 32.32 7.17 -71.31
C ARG A 7 33.17 8.13 -70.55
N LYS A 8 32.56 9.19 -70.03
CA LYS A 8 33.14 10.06 -68.99
C LYS A 8 33.04 9.35 -67.63
N PHE A 9 34.19 9.16 -66.99
CA PHE A 9 34.29 8.70 -65.61
C PHE A 9 33.96 9.88 -64.65
N ILE A 10 32.91 9.73 -63.85
CA ILE A 10 32.58 10.64 -62.75
C ILE A 10 33.42 10.17 -61.52
N LYS A 11 34.32 11.04 -61.05
CA LYS A 11 35.05 10.85 -59.80
C LYS A 11 34.11 11.13 -58.62
N TYR A 12 33.88 10.15 -57.76
CA TYR A 12 33.26 10.33 -56.46
C TYR A 12 34.30 10.91 -55.45
N PRO A 13 33.88 11.86 -54.58
CA PRO A 13 34.77 12.33 -53.52
C PRO A 13 34.95 11.25 -52.45
N GLU A 14 36.15 11.19 -51.87
CA GLU A 14 36.54 10.28 -50.76
C GLU A 14 35.63 10.46 -49.59
N VAL A 15 35.08 9.32 -49.10
CA VAL A 15 34.27 9.26 -47.89
C VAL A 15 35.19 9.42 -46.69
N GLY A 16 35.09 10.56 -46.02
CA GLY A 16 35.79 10.83 -44.76
C GLY A 16 35.35 9.80 -43.68
N HIS A 17 36.31 9.35 -42.88
CA HIS A 17 36.11 8.46 -41.75
C HIS A 17 35.00 8.98 -40.84
N PRO A 18 34.08 8.10 -40.33
CA PRO A 18 33.06 8.52 -39.41
C PRO A 18 33.70 8.98 -38.08
N VAL A 19 33.51 10.27 -37.76
CA VAL A 19 33.76 10.80 -36.42
C VAL A 19 32.91 9.99 -35.46
N SER A 20 33.54 9.29 -34.54
CA SER A 20 32.86 8.62 -33.43
C SER A 20 32.20 9.69 -32.56
N VAL A 21 30.95 10.01 -32.83
CA VAL A 21 30.08 10.74 -31.90
C VAL A 21 29.91 9.82 -30.72
N GLY A 22 30.62 10.09 -29.64
CA GLY A 22 30.44 9.43 -28.36
C GLY A 22 28.96 9.62 -27.93
N ILE A 23 28.15 8.57 -28.08
CA ILE A 23 26.84 8.51 -27.45
C ILE A 23 27.14 8.52 -25.96
N GLN A 24 27.09 9.71 -25.33
CA GLN A 24 26.94 9.79 -23.89
C GLN A 24 25.66 9.05 -23.58
N ARG A 25 25.79 7.81 -23.05
CA ARG A 25 24.69 7.12 -22.38
C ARG A 25 24.22 8.10 -21.31
N ARG A 26 23.10 8.79 -21.55
CA ARG A 26 22.39 9.50 -20.47
C ARG A 26 22.21 8.47 -19.38
N GLY A 27 22.79 8.75 -18.19
CA GLY A 27 22.71 7.88 -17.04
C GLY A 27 21.24 7.54 -16.80
N MET A 28 20.96 6.27 -16.52
CA MET A 28 19.66 5.84 -16.03
C MET A 28 19.26 6.83 -14.93
N GLN A 29 18.09 7.45 -15.07
CA GLN A 29 17.55 8.34 -14.05
C GLN A 29 17.46 7.53 -12.77
N LYS A 30 18.29 7.87 -11.79
CA LYS A 30 18.41 7.14 -10.53
C LYS A 30 17.05 7.22 -9.84
N ASN A 31 16.53 6.11 -9.34
CA ASN A 31 15.34 6.10 -8.47
C ASN A 31 15.53 7.18 -7.41
N ILE A 32 14.53 8.06 -7.25
CA ILE A 32 14.62 9.18 -6.32
C ILE A 32 14.30 8.71 -4.89
N MET A 33 13.84 7.45 -4.73
CA MET A 33 13.59 6.88 -3.41
C MET A 33 14.91 6.55 -2.70
N GLU A 34 15.05 7.04 -1.47
CA GLU A 34 16.19 6.76 -0.60
C GLU A 34 15.67 6.35 0.78
N PHE A 35 16.16 5.23 1.32
CA PHE A 35 15.85 4.81 2.68
C PHE A 35 17.08 4.93 3.56
N LYS A 36 16.98 5.69 4.65
CA LYS A 36 18.05 5.92 5.62
C LYS A 36 17.61 5.47 7.01
N ILE A 37 18.31 4.50 7.56
CA ILE A 37 18.12 4.09 8.96
C ILE A 37 18.78 5.14 9.87
N GLU A 38 18.04 5.65 10.85
CA GLU A 38 18.53 6.60 11.85
C GLU A 38 18.95 5.88 13.12
N LYS A 39 18.16 4.88 13.55
CA LYS A 39 18.44 4.11 14.75
C LYS A 39 17.85 2.71 14.67
N LYS A 40 18.59 1.74 15.20
CA LYS A 40 18.17 0.33 15.31
C LYS A 40 17.73 0.04 16.73
N LEU A 41 16.71 -0.80 16.87
CA LEU A 41 16.26 -1.30 18.16
C LEU A 41 17.25 -2.32 18.70
N LYS A 42 17.70 -2.15 19.94
CA LYS A 42 18.62 -3.10 20.57
C LYS A 42 17.89 -4.41 20.91
N GLY A 43 18.44 -5.52 20.47
CA GLY A 43 17.91 -6.86 20.79
C GLY A 43 16.72 -7.31 19.92
N ALA A 44 16.34 -6.54 18.91
CA ALA A 44 15.29 -6.88 17.95
C ALA A 44 15.60 -6.34 16.56
N LEU A 45 14.76 -6.66 15.55
CA LEU A 45 14.96 -6.23 14.16
C LEU A 45 14.42 -4.82 13.87
N GLY A 46 13.69 -4.23 14.80
CA GLY A 46 13.05 -2.93 14.66
C GLY A 46 14.04 -1.78 14.44
N ARG A 47 13.56 -0.74 13.77
CA ARG A 47 14.36 0.43 13.43
C ARG A 47 13.51 1.68 13.23
N ALA A 48 14.10 2.85 13.44
CA ALA A 48 13.59 4.14 13.00
C ALA A 48 14.41 4.61 11.79
N GLY A 49 13.74 5.20 10.79
CA GLY A 49 14.39 5.69 9.58
C GLY A 49 13.59 6.77 8.88
N ILE A 50 14.11 7.21 7.73
CA ILE A 50 13.46 8.16 6.82
C ILE A 50 13.46 7.56 5.43
N LEU A 51 12.27 7.47 4.84
CA LEU A 51 12.07 7.08 3.45
C LEU A 51 11.71 8.33 2.64
N LYS A 52 12.64 8.74 1.77
CA LYS A 52 12.44 9.88 0.87
C LYS A 52 11.74 9.44 -0.40
N THR A 53 10.77 10.22 -0.82
CA THR A 53 10.05 10.06 -2.09
C THR A 53 10.01 11.39 -2.86
N PRO A 54 9.59 11.40 -4.13
CA PRO A 54 9.44 12.64 -4.89
C PRO A 54 8.48 13.66 -4.25
N HIS A 55 7.47 13.20 -3.51
CA HIS A 55 6.47 14.04 -2.88
C HIS A 55 6.68 14.29 -1.38
N GLY A 56 7.79 13.84 -0.81
CA GLY A 56 8.15 14.11 0.58
C GLY A 56 8.79 12.95 1.32
N GLU A 57 8.98 13.13 2.62
CA GLU A 57 9.60 12.16 3.50
C GLU A 57 8.54 11.40 4.31
N ILE A 58 8.81 10.13 4.57
CA ILE A 58 8.04 9.26 5.45
C ILE A 58 8.95 8.85 6.61
N HIS A 59 8.57 9.22 7.83
CA HIS A 59 9.33 8.89 9.04
C HIS A 59 8.91 7.53 9.55
N THR A 60 9.72 6.50 9.25
CA THR A 60 9.41 5.11 9.60
C THR A 60 9.82 4.77 11.04
N PRO A 61 9.09 3.87 11.72
CA PRO A 61 7.87 3.21 11.24
C PRO A 61 6.72 4.20 11.01
N ALA A 62 5.88 3.94 9.99
CA ALA A 62 4.78 4.81 9.62
C ALA A 62 3.49 4.03 9.29
N PHE A 63 2.34 4.66 9.58
CA PHE A 63 1.04 4.15 9.19
C PHE A 63 0.58 4.79 7.89
N VAL A 64 0.30 3.96 6.88
CA VAL A 64 -0.20 4.36 5.56
C VAL A 64 -1.73 4.39 5.59
N ALA A 65 -2.32 5.56 5.40
CA ALA A 65 -3.78 5.68 5.40
C ALA A 65 -4.37 5.17 4.08
N VAL A 66 -5.32 4.24 4.15
CA VAL A 66 -5.91 3.62 2.96
C VAL A 66 -7.05 4.46 2.40
N GLY A 67 -6.83 4.96 1.19
CA GLY A 67 -7.78 5.69 0.36
C GLY A 67 -8.25 4.87 -0.85
N THR A 68 -9.10 3.87 -0.64
CA THR A 68 -9.51 2.83 -1.60
C THR A 68 -9.77 3.33 -3.02
N LYS A 69 -10.52 4.43 -3.19
CA LYS A 69 -10.86 5.06 -4.47
C LYS A 69 -10.34 6.50 -4.54
N ALA A 70 -9.05 6.70 -4.25
CA ALA A 70 -8.43 8.02 -4.11
C ALA A 70 -9.17 8.89 -3.07
N THR A 71 -9.65 8.28 -1.99
CA THR A 71 -10.27 8.97 -0.86
C THR A 71 -10.20 8.14 0.40
N ILE A 72 -9.74 8.72 1.49
CA ILE A 72 -9.88 8.14 2.83
C ILE A 72 -11.35 8.38 3.25
N LYS A 73 -12.11 7.29 3.40
CA LYS A 73 -13.55 7.37 3.56
C LYS A 73 -13.95 8.28 4.72
N SER A 74 -14.88 9.21 4.47
CA SER A 74 -15.43 10.21 5.38
C SER A 74 -14.46 11.34 5.79
N LEU A 75 -13.30 11.47 5.13
CA LEU A 75 -12.32 12.52 5.41
C LEU A 75 -11.90 13.23 4.12
N ASN A 76 -11.69 14.54 4.21
CA ASN A 76 -10.99 15.29 3.18
C ASN A 76 -9.45 15.21 3.39
N PRO A 77 -8.63 15.55 2.39
CA PRO A 77 -7.17 15.48 2.50
C PRO A 77 -6.58 16.35 3.61
N GLU A 78 -7.18 17.50 3.89
CA GLU A 78 -6.76 18.40 4.95
C GLU A 78 -6.92 17.74 6.33
N GLN A 79 -8.07 17.11 6.58
CA GLN A 79 -8.33 16.35 7.82
C GLN A 79 -7.38 15.15 7.98
N VAL A 80 -7.03 14.50 6.86
CA VAL A 80 -6.05 13.40 6.84
C VAL A 80 -4.67 13.93 7.22
N LYS A 81 -4.26 15.08 6.67
CA LYS A 81 -3.00 15.73 7.00
C LYS A 81 -2.96 16.18 8.45
N ASP A 82 -4.04 16.78 8.94
CA ASP A 82 -4.17 17.24 10.34
C ASP A 82 -4.15 16.06 11.34
N ALA A 83 -4.57 14.86 10.92
CA ALA A 83 -4.39 13.64 11.69
C ALA A 83 -2.93 13.16 11.73
N GLY A 84 -2.02 13.83 11.02
CA GLY A 84 -0.59 13.55 11.01
C GLY A 84 -0.15 12.46 10.06
N VAL A 85 -1.00 12.05 9.11
CA VAL A 85 -0.66 11.09 8.04
C VAL A 85 0.40 11.69 7.13
N GLU A 86 1.41 10.88 6.80
CA GLU A 86 2.50 11.26 5.89
C GLU A 86 2.35 10.63 4.50
N VAL A 87 1.71 9.46 4.41
CA VAL A 87 1.55 8.70 3.17
C VAL A 87 0.17 8.07 3.06
N VAL A 88 -0.40 8.06 1.84
CA VAL A 88 -1.70 7.47 1.54
C VAL A 88 -1.58 6.37 0.50
N LEU A 89 -2.45 5.34 0.58
CA LEU A 89 -2.49 4.23 -0.36
C LEU A 89 -3.82 4.19 -1.11
N GLY A 90 -3.77 4.18 -2.45
CA GLY A 90 -4.90 3.90 -3.32
C GLY A 90 -4.93 2.45 -3.81
N ASN A 91 -6.12 1.86 -3.93
CA ASN A 91 -6.22 0.48 -4.41
C ASN A 91 -6.32 0.43 -5.94
N THR A 92 -5.34 -0.21 -6.56
CA THR A 92 -5.20 -0.39 -8.01
C THR A 92 -6.45 -0.97 -8.66
N TYR A 93 -6.98 -2.07 -8.12
CA TYR A 93 -8.21 -2.70 -8.61
C TYR A 93 -9.40 -1.74 -8.67
N HIS A 94 -9.64 -1.01 -7.57
CA HIS A 94 -10.77 -0.12 -7.48
C HIS A 94 -10.65 1.10 -8.40
N LEU A 95 -9.45 1.65 -8.53
CA LEU A 95 -9.19 2.80 -9.39
C LEU A 95 -9.16 2.42 -10.87
N TYR A 96 -8.71 1.22 -11.21
CA TYR A 96 -8.80 0.67 -12.55
C TYR A 96 -10.26 0.52 -13.02
N LEU A 97 -11.14 -0.02 -12.15
CA LEU A 97 -12.56 -0.17 -12.50
C LEU A 97 -13.32 1.17 -12.49
N GLN A 98 -12.97 2.06 -11.58
CA GLN A 98 -13.65 3.35 -11.42
C GLN A 98 -12.75 4.38 -10.71
N PRO A 99 -12.41 5.49 -11.37
CA PRO A 99 -12.94 5.99 -12.65
C PRO A 99 -12.26 5.40 -13.88
N GLY A 100 -11.18 4.63 -13.76
CA GLY A 100 -10.25 4.20 -14.77
C GLY A 100 -8.87 4.86 -14.56
N ASP A 101 -7.81 4.06 -14.70
CA ASP A 101 -6.44 4.51 -14.46
C ASP A 101 -5.99 5.62 -15.40
N GLU A 102 -6.48 5.62 -16.65
CA GLU A 102 -6.19 6.67 -17.62
C GLU A 102 -6.81 8.03 -17.21
N ILE A 103 -8.02 8.02 -16.63
CA ILE A 103 -8.65 9.26 -16.11
C ILE A 103 -7.83 9.82 -14.95
N VAL A 104 -7.31 8.97 -14.06
CA VAL A 104 -6.45 9.39 -12.95
C VAL A 104 -5.12 9.96 -13.47
N ARG A 105 -4.51 9.31 -14.48
CA ARG A 105 -3.31 9.81 -15.19
C ARG A 105 -3.55 11.20 -15.77
N ASP A 106 -4.63 11.38 -16.50
CA ASP A 106 -4.98 12.65 -17.17
C ASP A 106 -5.32 13.74 -16.14
N GLY A 107 -5.79 13.33 -14.93
CA GLY A 107 -5.97 14.19 -13.77
C GLY A 107 -4.65 14.62 -13.11
N GLY A 108 -3.51 14.05 -13.52
CA GLY A 108 -2.18 14.35 -13.01
C GLY A 108 -1.68 13.41 -11.92
N GLY A 109 -2.17 12.16 -11.90
CA GLY A 109 -1.84 11.12 -10.94
C GLY A 109 -2.70 11.16 -9.68
N ILE A 110 -2.62 10.07 -8.88
CA ILE A 110 -3.50 9.88 -7.72
C ILE A 110 -3.39 11.01 -6.69
N GLY A 111 -2.19 11.53 -6.40
CA GLY A 111 -1.98 12.61 -5.46
C GLY A 111 -2.74 13.87 -5.88
N LYS A 112 -2.56 14.34 -7.13
CA LYS A 112 -3.25 15.50 -7.64
C LYS A 112 -4.75 15.27 -7.80
N PHE A 113 -5.15 14.10 -8.25
CA PHE A 113 -6.54 13.72 -8.44
C PHE A 113 -7.34 13.78 -7.14
N MET A 114 -6.74 13.39 -6.00
CA MET A 114 -7.37 13.45 -4.67
C MET A 114 -7.00 14.68 -3.85
N ASN A 115 -6.28 15.65 -4.41
CA ASN A 115 -5.75 16.84 -3.71
C ASN A 115 -4.79 16.54 -2.55
N TRP A 116 -4.07 15.42 -2.61
CA TRP A 116 -3.04 15.05 -1.64
C TRP A 116 -1.66 15.51 -2.11
N LYS A 117 -0.88 16.15 -1.23
CA LYS A 117 0.44 16.72 -1.58
C LYS A 117 1.62 15.87 -1.13
N GLY A 118 1.40 14.91 -0.26
CA GLY A 118 2.44 14.03 0.28
C GLY A 118 2.64 12.75 -0.52
N PRO A 119 3.52 11.87 -0.05
CA PRO A 119 3.78 10.56 -0.63
C PRO A 119 2.52 9.72 -0.86
N THR A 120 2.54 8.96 -1.94
CA THR A 120 1.44 8.09 -2.35
C THR A 120 1.93 6.67 -2.65
N MET A 121 1.08 5.70 -2.39
CA MET A 121 1.31 4.29 -2.71
C MET A 121 0.11 3.71 -3.45
N THR A 122 0.34 2.65 -4.25
CA THR A 122 -0.73 1.76 -4.74
C THR A 122 -0.40 0.33 -4.39
N ASP A 123 -1.42 -0.50 -4.15
CA ASP A 123 -1.23 -1.95 -4.07
C ASP A 123 -1.11 -2.57 -5.47
N SER A 124 -0.79 -3.88 -5.55
CA SER A 124 -0.73 -4.61 -6.82
C SER A 124 -2.09 -4.80 -7.50
N GLY A 125 -3.19 -4.68 -6.74
CA GLY A 125 -4.54 -5.06 -7.14
C GLY A 125 -4.83 -6.56 -7.00
N GLY A 126 -3.81 -7.40 -6.76
CA GLY A 126 -3.92 -8.85 -6.67
C GLY A 126 -4.90 -9.30 -5.59
N PHE A 127 -4.73 -8.86 -4.36
CA PHE A 127 -5.58 -9.26 -3.23
C PHE A 127 -7.08 -9.04 -3.51
N GLN A 128 -7.48 -7.91 -4.08
CA GLN A 128 -8.89 -7.61 -4.35
C GLN A 128 -9.45 -8.50 -5.45
N VAL A 129 -8.67 -8.78 -6.50
CA VAL A 129 -9.06 -9.70 -7.55
C VAL A 129 -9.24 -11.11 -7.00
N PHE A 130 -8.33 -11.58 -6.16
CA PHE A 130 -8.41 -12.90 -5.52
C PHE A 130 -9.55 -12.96 -4.49
N SER A 131 -9.71 -11.95 -3.65
CA SER A 131 -10.75 -11.92 -2.63
C SER A 131 -12.17 -11.84 -3.18
N LEU A 132 -12.36 -11.22 -4.34
CA LEU A 132 -13.65 -11.16 -5.02
C LEU A 132 -13.89 -12.37 -5.90
N GLY A 133 -12.86 -13.11 -6.26
CA GLY A 133 -12.92 -14.24 -7.18
C GLY A 133 -12.99 -15.59 -6.53
N ALA A 134 -12.34 -15.79 -5.43
CA ALA A 134 -12.73 -16.82 -4.53
C ALA A 134 -14.08 -16.33 -3.95
N ALA A 135 -15.16 -17.10 -4.11
CA ALA A 135 -16.30 -16.96 -3.22
C ALA A 135 -15.74 -17.18 -1.82
N TYR A 136 -15.25 -16.12 -1.21
CA TYR A 136 -14.74 -16.15 0.12
C TYR A 136 -15.96 -16.41 1.01
N GLY A 137 -16.17 -17.68 1.29
CA GLY A 137 -16.99 -18.07 2.41
C GLY A 137 -16.58 -17.22 3.59
N LYS A 138 -17.52 -16.89 4.40
CA LYS A 138 -17.67 -16.00 5.57
C LYS A 138 -16.42 -15.59 6.39
N ASP A 139 -15.18 -16.05 6.11
CA ASP A 139 -14.08 -16.08 7.08
C ASP A 139 -12.73 -15.50 6.62
N ILE A 140 -12.65 -14.71 5.55
CA ILE A 140 -11.36 -14.19 5.13
C ILE A 140 -11.23 -12.69 5.41
N SER A 141 -10.84 -12.43 6.63
CA SER A 141 -9.98 -11.34 7.02
C SER A 141 -8.51 -11.77 6.79
N LYS A 142 -7.58 -10.86 6.52
CA LYS A 142 -6.13 -11.17 6.53
C LYS A 142 -5.67 -11.77 7.86
N ILE A 143 -6.50 -11.66 8.89
CA ILE A 143 -6.34 -12.27 10.21
C ILE A 143 -7.52 -13.23 10.41
N THR A 144 -7.25 -14.53 10.35
CA THR A 144 -8.21 -15.53 10.79
C THR A 144 -8.30 -15.47 12.31
N LYS A 145 -9.32 -14.78 12.81
CA LYS A 145 -9.77 -14.91 14.19
C LYS A 145 -11.19 -15.37 14.18
N VAL A 146 -11.48 -16.32 15.07
CA VAL A 146 -12.79 -16.40 15.71
C VAL A 146 -12.89 -15.13 16.58
N THR A 147 -13.26 -13.98 15.98
CA THR A 147 -13.50 -12.79 16.76
C THR A 147 -14.92 -12.88 17.29
N THR A 148 -15.05 -12.81 18.60
CA THR A 148 -16.33 -12.65 19.28
C THR A 148 -16.86 -11.22 19.19
N ASP A 149 -16.19 -10.32 18.46
CA ASP A 149 -16.61 -8.93 18.26
C ASP A 149 -17.57 -8.83 17.07
N PRO A 150 -18.88 -8.60 17.31
CA PRO A 150 -19.87 -8.49 16.24
C PRO A 150 -19.61 -7.33 15.25
N SER A 151 -18.83 -6.31 15.63
CA SER A 151 -18.51 -5.16 14.77
C SER A 151 -17.47 -5.47 13.69
N LEU A 152 -16.74 -6.57 13.85
CA LEU A 152 -15.76 -7.09 12.90
C LEU A 152 -16.34 -8.15 11.97
N LEU A 153 -17.56 -8.61 12.24
CA LEU A 153 -18.28 -9.52 11.37
C LEU A 153 -18.78 -8.73 10.15
N ILE A 154 -18.38 -9.15 8.97
CA ILE A 154 -19.09 -8.79 7.73
C ILE A 154 -20.54 -9.28 7.91
N PRO A 155 -21.56 -8.50 7.52
CA PRO A 155 -22.96 -8.89 7.74
C PRO A 155 -23.21 -10.31 7.26
N GLU A 156 -23.78 -11.14 8.11
CA GLU A 156 -24.03 -12.58 7.95
C GLU A 156 -24.99 -12.99 6.84
N ARG A 157 -25.17 -12.21 5.79
CA ARG A 157 -26.15 -12.53 4.74
C ARG A 157 -25.57 -12.40 3.34
N PHE A 158 -24.68 -13.32 2.99
CA PHE A 158 -24.60 -13.91 1.66
C PHE A 158 -24.20 -15.37 1.84
N ASP A 159 -25.17 -16.23 1.81
CA ASP A 159 -24.98 -17.67 1.62
C ASP A 159 -24.67 -17.87 0.13
N ASP A 160 -23.36 -17.86 -0.18
CA ASP A 160 -22.83 -17.95 -1.53
C ASP A 160 -22.19 -19.30 -1.82
N SER A 161 -22.63 -20.36 -1.16
CA SER A 161 -22.18 -21.73 -1.46
C SER A 161 -22.42 -22.12 -2.93
N ASP A 162 -23.31 -21.40 -3.64
CA ASP A 162 -23.60 -21.55 -5.08
C ASP A 162 -23.23 -20.30 -5.93
N ALA A 163 -22.58 -19.28 -5.37
CA ALA A 163 -22.22 -18.10 -6.16
C ALA A 163 -21.10 -18.45 -7.14
N PRO A 164 -21.22 -18.07 -8.43
CA PRO A 164 -20.19 -18.34 -9.41
C PRO A 164 -18.90 -17.60 -9.00
N ARG A 165 -17.78 -18.31 -9.02
CA ARG A 165 -16.45 -17.71 -8.80
C ARG A 165 -16.28 -16.55 -9.76
N LEU A 166 -16.16 -15.32 -9.23
CA LEU A 166 -16.05 -14.09 -10.01
C LEU A 166 -14.64 -13.89 -10.60
N ALA A 167 -13.64 -14.69 -10.20
CA ALA A 167 -12.31 -14.67 -10.78
C ALA A 167 -11.75 -16.07 -11.04
N LYS A 168 -10.91 -16.15 -12.07
CA LYS A 168 -10.16 -17.36 -12.44
C LYS A 168 -8.68 -17.02 -12.56
N ILE A 169 -7.88 -17.69 -11.74
CA ILE A 169 -6.42 -17.57 -11.75
C ILE A 169 -5.86 -18.46 -12.86
N GLY A 170 -5.04 -17.87 -13.72
CA GLY A 170 -4.27 -18.57 -14.75
C GLY A 170 -2.77 -18.49 -14.50
N GLN A 171 -1.97 -19.10 -15.38
CA GLN A 171 -0.50 -19.03 -15.28
C GLN A 171 0.04 -17.62 -15.55
N ASP A 172 -0.63 -16.87 -16.42
CA ASP A 172 -0.14 -15.58 -16.93
C ASP A 172 -0.85 -14.38 -16.34
N GLY A 173 -1.92 -14.58 -15.58
CA GLY A 173 -2.73 -13.49 -15.00
C GLY A 173 -4.07 -13.99 -14.49
N VAL A 174 -4.95 -13.06 -14.18
CA VAL A 174 -6.25 -13.33 -13.55
C VAL A 174 -7.38 -12.71 -14.36
N SER A 175 -8.36 -13.55 -14.74
CA SER A 175 -9.63 -13.10 -15.30
C SER A 175 -10.64 -12.91 -14.18
N PHE A 176 -11.37 -11.79 -14.19
CA PHE A 176 -12.42 -11.55 -13.22
C PHE A 176 -13.60 -10.77 -13.84
N LYS A 177 -14.75 -10.88 -13.17
CA LYS A 177 -15.95 -10.15 -13.55
C LYS A 177 -16.09 -8.91 -12.67
N SER A 178 -16.23 -7.73 -13.31
CA SER A 178 -16.46 -6.47 -12.60
C SER A 178 -17.78 -6.52 -11.81
N HIS A 179 -17.72 -6.14 -10.56
CA HIS A 179 -18.90 -6.02 -9.70
C HIS A 179 -19.75 -4.76 -10.01
N LEU A 180 -19.23 -3.84 -10.83
CA LEU A 180 -19.92 -2.60 -11.19
C LEU A 180 -20.88 -2.79 -12.36
N ASP A 181 -20.44 -3.47 -13.41
CA ASP A 181 -21.16 -3.57 -14.69
C ASP A 181 -21.17 -4.99 -15.28
N GLY A 182 -20.51 -5.95 -14.60
CA GLY A 182 -20.46 -7.34 -15.05
C GLY A 182 -19.50 -7.59 -16.22
N SER A 183 -18.71 -6.62 -16.67
CA SER A 183 -17.70 -6.79 -17.72
C SER A 183 -16.59 -7.76 -17.27
N ILE A 184 -15.99 -8.47 -18.24
CA ILE A 184 -14.89 -9.39 -17.97
C ILE A 184 -13.57 -8.67 -18.19
N HIS A 185 -12.70 -8.73 -17.23
CA HIS A 185 -11.37 -8.14 -17.25
C HIS A 185 -10.31 -9.23 -17.13
N TYR A 186 -9.11 -8.94 -17.68
CA TYR A 186 -7.92 -9.78 -17.53
C TYR A 186 -6.74 -8.90 -17.12
N ILE A 187 -6.17 -9.21 -15.96
CA ILE A 187 -4.98 -8.50 -15.44
C ILE A 187 -3.82 -9.47 -15.42
N THR A 188 -2.71 -9.06 -16.05
CA THR A 188 -1.40 -9.70 -15.99
C THR A 188 -0.46 -8.86 -15.12
N PRO A 189 0.72 -9.37 -14.74
CA PRO A 189 1.75 -8.57 -14.07
C PRO A 189 2.06 -7.26 -14.80
N GLU A 190 2.21 -7.32 -16.13
CA GLU A 190 2.49 -6.14 -16.96
C GLU A 190 1.33 -5.14 -16.91
N LYS A 191 0.08 -5.63 -17.01
CA LYS A 191 -1.09 -4.75 -16.96
C LYS A 191 -1.24 -4.09 -15.59
N SER A 192 -0.97 -4.82 -14.50
CA SER A 192 -0.95 -4.23 -13.14
C SER A 192 0.07 -3.10 -13.03
N ILE A 193 1.30 -3.31 -13.50
CA ILE A 193 2.34 -2.29 -13.49
C ILE A 193 1.96 -1.08 -14.36
N GLN A 194 1.40 -1.29 -15.55
CA GLN A 194 0.91 -0.20 -16.41
C GLN A 194 -0.16 0.65 -15.72
N ILE A 195 -1.13 0.00 -15.06
CA ILE A 195 -2.17 0.68 -14.29
C ILE A 195 -1.54 1.52 -13.17
N GLN A 196 -0.63 0.95 -12.37
CA GLN A 196 0.02 1.65 -11.28
C GLN A 196 0.88 2.84 -11.76
N HIS A 197 1.58 2.70 -12.90
CA HIS A 197 2.26 3.82 -13.56
C HIS A 197 1.29 4.92 -14.00
N ASN A 198 0.12 4.57 -14.56
CA ASN A 198 -0.93 5.55 -14.88
C ASN A 198 -1.48 6.24 -13.63
N LEU A 199 -1.63 5.52 -12.53
CA LEU A 199 -2.04 6.10 -11.24
C LEU A 199 -0.99 7.07 -10.69
N GLY A 200 0.28 6.95 -11.05
CA GLY A 200 1.34 7.92 -10.73
C GLY A 200 1.65 8.01 -9.24
N ALA A 201 1.69 6.88 -8.53
CA ALA A 201 2.09 6.81 -7.13
C ALA A 201 3.63 6.83 -6.99
N ASP A 202 4.15 7.22 -5.83
CA ASP A 202 5.59 7.18 -5.52
C ASP A 202 6.10 5.75 -5.32
N ILE A 203 5.26 4.89 -4.74
CA ILE A 203 5.59 3.50 -4.43
C ILE A 203 4.49 2.60 -4.98
N ILE A 204 4.89 1.56 -5.72
CA ILE A 204 4.02 0.57 -6.35
C ILE A 204 4.46 -0.84 -5.98
N PHE A 205 3.61 -1.84 -6.19
CA PHE A 205 3.90 -3.23 -5.83
C PHE A 205 3.84 -4.16 -7.04
N ALA A 206 4.74 -5.16 -7.04
CA ALA A 206 4.71 -6.26 -8.00
C ALA A 206 3.40 -7.06 -7.86
N PHE A 207 2.89 -7.55 -8.99
CA PHE A 207 1.67 -8.37 -8.99
C PHE A 207 1.94 -9.73 -8.37
N ASP A 208 1.10 -10.16 -7.43
CA ASP A 208 1.28 -11.36 -6.62
C ASP A 208 -0.02 -12.15 -6.49
N GLU A 209 0.08 -13.40 -6.09
CA GLU A 209 -1.06 -14.23 -5.70
C GLU A 209 -1.10 -14.40 -4.19
N CYS A 210 -2.10 -13.78 -3.55
CA CYS A 210 -2.38 -13.99 -2.14
C CYS A 210 -3.27 -15.22 -1.96
N THR A 211 -2.75 -16.28 -1.33
CA THR A 211 -3.50 -17.51 -1.07
C THR A 211 -4.33 -17.44 0.20
N SER A 212 -5.43 -18.21 0.26
CA SER A 212 -6.12 -18.48 1.51
C SER A 212 -5.23 -19.28 2.47
N PRO A 213 -5.28 -19.02 3.79
CA PRO A 213 -4.54 -19.82 4.77
C PRO A 213 -5.05 -21.27 4.90
N THR A 214 -6.22 -21.57 4.30
CA THR A 214 -6.85 -22.90 4.30
C THR A 214 -6.53 -23.73 3.07
N GLU A 215 -5.82 -23.15 2.08
CA GLU A 215 -5.36 -23.89 0.89
C GLU A 215 -4.33 -24.97 1.26
N ASP A 216 -4.33 -26.08 0.53
CA ASP A 216 -3.35 -27.13 0.74
C ASP A 216 -1.92 -26.70 0.36
N LEU A 217 -0.93 -27.40 0.91
CA LEU A 217 0.47 -27.06 0.72
C LEU A 217 0.89 -27.08 -0.75
N LYS A 218 0.35 -28.02 -1.54
CA LYS A 218 0.68 -28.14 -2.96
C LYS A 218 0.20 -26.92 -3.74
N TYR A 219 -1.02 -26.45 -3.48
CA TYR A 219 -1.52 -25.23 -4.10
C TYR A 219 -0.71 -23.99 -3.67
N GLN A 220 -0.32 -23.92 -2.38
CA GLN A 220 0.52 -22.83 -1.89
C GLN A 220 1.89 -22.82 -2.58
N GLU A 221 2.51 -23.96 -2.84
CA GLU A 221 3.75 -24.10 -3.62
C GLU A 221 3.57 -23.60 -5.07
N GLU A 222 2.52 -24.05 -5.75
CA GLU A 222 2.20 -23.63 -7.13
C GLU A 222 1.93 -22.11 -7.22
N ALA A 223 1.22 -21.55 -6.23
CA ALA A 223 0.93 -20.12 -6.14
C ALA A 223 2.21 -19.31 -5.86
N LEU A 224 3.12 -19.83 -5.04
CA LEU A 224 4.39 -19.21 -4.74
C LEU A 224 5.29 -19.13 -5.99
N GLU A 225 5.45 -20.23 -6.74
CA GLU A 225 6.17 -20.25 -8.01
C GLU A 225 5.58 -19.25 -9.00
N ARG A 226 4.25 -19.17 -9.08
CA ARG A 226 3.54 -18.22 -9.92
C ARG A 226 3.83 -16.77 -9.49
N THR A 227 3.79 -16.50 -8.21
CA THR A 227 4.13 -15.18 -7.64
C THR A 227 5.56 -14.78 -7.99
N HIS A 228 6.53 -15.68 -7.91
CA HIS A 228 7.92 -15.39 -8.28
C HIS A 228 8.04 -15.04 -9.78
N ARG A 229 7.43 -15.83 -10.67
CA ARG A 229 7.42 -15.51 -12.12
C ARG A 229 6.71 -14.17 -12.40
N TRP A 230 5.64 -13.87 -11.71
CA TRP A 230 4.93 -12.60 -11.85
C TRP A 230 5.73 -11.42 -11.31
N ALA A 231 6.51 -11.62 -10.25
CA ALA A 231 7.44 -10.62 -9.74
C ALA A 231 8.53 -10.26 -10.76
N GLU A 232 9.14 -11.26 -11.43
CA GLU A 232 10.09 -11.05 -12.52
C GLU A 232 9.48 -10.27 -13.68
N ARG A 233 8.27 -10.64 -14.10
CA ARG A 233 7.53 -9.95 -15.18
C ARG A 233 7.15 -8.52 -14.80
N SER A 234 6.71 -8.30 -13.57
CA SER A 234 6.43 -6.97 -13.02
C SER A 234 7.67 -6.08 -13.06
N LEU A 235 8.82 -6.61 -12.61
CA LEU A 235 10.09 -5.90 -12.61
C LEU A 235 10.57 -5.59 -14.03
N ALA A 236 10.43 -6.53 -14.96
CA ALA A 236 10.78 -6.32 -16.37
C ALA A 236 9.94 -5.22 -17.02
N GLU A 237 8.63 -5.23 -16.82
CA GLU A 237 7.72 -4.20 -17.33
C GLU A 237 7.98 -2.84 -16.69
N HIS A 238 8.21 -2.81 -15.38
CA HIS A 238 8.58 -1.57 -14.68
C HIS A 238 9.84 -0.96 -15.28
N LYS A 239 10.92 -1.75 -15.47
CA LYS A 239 12.17 -1.28 -16.11
C LYS A 239 11.94 -0.84 -17.57
N ARG A 240 11.07 -1.52 -18.30
CA ARG A 240 10.69 -1.14 -19.68
C ARG A 240 10.01 0.24 -19.70
N LEU A 241 9.05 0.46 -18.81
CA LEU A 241 8.34 1.74 -18.72
C LEU A 241 9.24 2.87 -18.22
N ALA A 242 10.10 2.59 -17.24
CA ALA A 242 11.07 3.56 -16.71
C ALA A 242 12.17 3.93 -17.72
N GLY A 243 12.56 3.02 -18.61
CA GLY A 243 13.60 3.23 -19.65
C GLY A 243 13.06 3.80 -20.96
N ALA A 244 11.75 3.72 -21.17
CA ALA A 244 11.13 4.35 -22.33
C ALA A 244 10.99 5.85 -22.03
N ASP A 245 11.49 6.74 -22.91
CA ASP A 245 11.20 8.19 -22.91
C ASP A 245 9.68 8.46 -23.14
N THR A 246 8.83 7.56 -22.69
CA THR A 246 7.38 7.50 -22.92
C THR A 246 6.57 8.07 -21.75
N PHE A 247 7.11 9.03 -21.02
CA PHE A 247 6.17 10.00 -20.46
C PHE A 247 5.43 10.66 -21.62
N PRO A 248 4.09 10.67 -21.62
CA PRO A 248 3.35 11.27 -22.70
C PRO A 248 3.91 12.68 -22.94
N GLN A 249 4.43 12.94 -24.15
CA GLN A 249 4.89 14.28 -24.55
C GLN A 249 3.75 15.31 -24.47
N SER A 250 2.52 14.87 -24.27
CA SER A 250 1.36 15.67 -23.88
C SER A 250 1.13 15.52 -22.37
N LEU A 251 1.77 16.38 -21.58
CA LEU A 251 1.28 16.65 -20.21
C LEU A 251 -0.22 16.96 -20.33
N GLY A 252 -1.05 16.21 -19.61
CA GLY A 252 -2.49 16.48 -19.55
C GLY A 252 -2.76 17.94 -19.20
N PRO A 253 -3.94 18.49 -19.51
CA PRO A 253 -4.26 19.90 -19.29
C PRO A 253 -3.92 20.39 -17.88
N SER A 254 -4.06 19.52 -16.89
CA SER A 254 -3.79 19.80 -15.47
C SER A 254 -2.31 20.03 -15.11
N LEU A 255 -1.36 19.49 -15.90
CA LEU A 255 0.08 19.67 -15.66
C LEU A 255 0.71 20.77 -16.52
N ARG A 256 -0.02 21.38 -17.44
CA ARG A 256 0.51 22.49 -18.26
C ARG A 256 0.84 23.71 -17.42
N SER A 257 0.07 23.97 -16.37
CA SER A 257 0.27 25.09 -15.41
C SER A 257 1.09 24.69 -14.19
N ALA A 258 1.59 23.46 -14.11
CA ALA A 258 2.36 22.97 -12.96
C ALA A 258 3.75 23.63 -12.86
N THR A 259 4.22 23.84 -11.63
CA THR A 259 5.56 24.32 -11.35
C THR A 259 6.64 23.32 -11.83
N PRO A 260 7.91 23.77 -12.02
CA PRO A 260 8.99 22.86 -12.37
C PRO A 260 9.15 21.69 -11.38
N SER A 261 8.95 21.92 -10.09
CA SER A 261 8.98 20.89 -9.03
C SER A 261 7.87 19.87 -9.20
N GLU A 262 6.62 20.31 -9.43
CA GLU A 262 5.49 19.42 -9.67
C GLU A 262 5.65 18.60 -10.97
N LYS A 263 6.21 19.19 -12.01
CA LYS A 263 6.53 18.47 -13.25
C LYS A 263 7.62 17.43 -13.02
N HIS A 264 8.63 17.75 -12.21
CA HIS A 264 9.70 16.81 -11.86
C HIS A 264 9.15 15.63 -11.04
N ALA A 265 8.33 15.90 -10.02
CA ALA A 265 7.68 14.85 -9.24
C ALA A 265 6.76 13.96 -10.09
N ALA A 266 5.96 14.57 -10.97
CA ALA A 266 5.08 13.84 -11.90
C ALA A 266 5.84 13.03 -12.98
N SER A 267 7.14 13.32 -13.21
CA SER A 267 8.01 12.61 -14.16
C SER A 267 8.92 11.58 -13.48
N ALA A 268 8.91 11.49 -12.17
CA ALA A 268 9.72 10.52 -11.43
C ALA A 268 9.19 9.10 -11.62
N ASN A 269 10.09 8.14 -11.81
CA ASN A 269 9.69 6.73 -11.83
C ASN A 269 9.31 6.31 -10.41
N PRO A 270 8.19 5.57 -10.23
CA PRO A 270 7.83 5.04 -8.93
C PRO A 270 8.89 4.04 -8.45
N ALA A 271 9.02 3.88 -7.14
CA ALA A 271 9.75 2.77 -6.54
C ALA A 271 8.89 1.50 -6.60
N LEU A 272 9.50 0.38 -6.99
CA LEU A 272 8.79 -0.90 -7.08
C LEU A 272 9.16 -1.82 -5.92
N PHE A 273 8.15 -2.25 -5.14
CA PHE A 273 8.32 -3.21 -4.05
C PHE A 273 7.94 -4.62 -4.50
N GLY A 274 8.80 -5.59 -4.22
CA GLY A 274 8.50 -7.02 -4.38
C GLY A 274 7.64 -7.54 -3.23
N ILE A 275 6.77 -8.53 -3.48
CA ILE A 275 5.90 -9.09 -2.43
C ILE A 275 6.35 -10.50 -2.08
N VAL A 276 6.61 -10.73 -0.78
CA VAL A 276 6.90 -12.03 -0.19
C VAL A 276 5.60 -12.70 0.23
N GLN A 277 5.34 -13.89 -0.31
CA GLN A 277 4.21 -14.75 0.01
C GLN A 277 4.70 -16.04 0.74
N GLY A 278 3.86 -17.06 0.91
CA GLY A 278 4.24 -18.35 1.50
C GLY A 278 3.32 -18.81 2.64
N GLY A 279 2.16 -18.18 2.81
CA GLY A 279 1.13 -18.58 3.77
C GLY A 279 1.67 -18.63 5.21
N ARG A 280 1.41 -19.73 5.90
CA ARG A 280 1.85 -20.01 7.29
C ARG A 280 3.10 -20.93 7.35
N ASP A 281 3.61 -21.37 6.19
CA ASP A 281 4.73 -22.32 6.12
C ASP A 281 6.09 -21.61 6.15
N GLU A 282 6.94 -21.98 7.11
CA GLU A 282 8.27 -21.39 7.30
C GLU A 282 9.16 -21.56 6.07
N ARG A 283 9.17 -22.78 5.49
CA ARG A 283 9.99 -23.09 4.31
C ARG A 283 9.59 -22.19 3.13
N LEU A 284 8.28 -22.08 2.85
CA LEU A 284 7.77 -21.27 1.75
C LEU A 284 8.05 -19.78 1.98
N ARG A 285 7.88 -19.27 3.20
CA ARG A 285 8.23 -17.89 3.56
C ARG A 285 9.69 -17.58 3.31
N LYS A 286 10.59 -18.46 3.78
CA LYS A 286 12.04 -18.30 3.61
C LYS A 286 12.47 -18.45 2.15
N GLU A 287 11.84 -19.34 1.40
CA GLU A 287 12.06 -19.53 -0.04
C GLU A 287 11.64 -18.26 -0.81
N SER A 288 10.45 -17.73 -0.52
CA SER A 288 9.96 -16.49 -1.13
C SER A 288 10.87 -15.30 -0.80
N ALA A 289 11.26 -15.14 0.48
CA ALA A 289 12.15 -14.06 0.88
C ALA A 289 13.48 -14.10 0.11
N LYS A 290 14.08 -15.29 -0.05
CA LYS A 290 15.31 -15.48 -0.84
C LYS A 290 15.11 -15.15 -2.33
N ALA A 291 14.04 -15.66 -2.94
CA ALA A 291 13.75 -15.44 -4.35
C ALA A 291 13.50 -13.95 -4.65
N ILE A 292 12.65 -13.30 -3.86
CA ILE A 292 12.28 -11.89 -4.05
C ILE A 292 13.44 -10.95 -3.70
N SER A 293 14.23 -11.24 -2.66
CA SER A 293 15.39 -10.42 -2.31
C SER A 293 16.54 -10.48 -3.33
N ALA A 294 16.63 -11.57 -4.11
CA ALA A 294 17.59 -11.69 -5.20
C ALA A 294 17.25 -10.83 -6.42
N MET A 295 16.01 -10.30 -6.50
CA MET A 295 15.56 -9.40 -7.56
C MET A 295 15.85 -7.94 -7.16
N ASP A 296 15.98 -7.08 -8.18
CA ASP A 296 16.33 -5.66 -8.01
C ASP A 296 15.09 -4.80 -7.68
N PHE A 297 14.41 -5.10 -6.56
CA PHE A 297 13.32 -4.30 -6.02
C PHE A 297 13.85 -3.19 -5.10
N ASP A 298 13.12 -2.07 -5.02
CA ASP A 298 13.48 -0.92 -4.17
C ASP A 298 13.10 -1.13 -2.69
N GLY A 299 12.15 -2.02 -2.41
CA GLY A 299 11.67 -2.40 -1.09
C GLY A 299 10.86 -3.68 -1.16
N PHE A 300 10.28 -4.10 -0.04
CA PHE A 300 9.55 -5.36 0.04
C PHE A 300 8.22 -5.22 0.79
N GLY A 301 7.18 -5.89 0.25
CA GLY A 301 5.93 -6.12 0.91
C GLY A 301 5.87 -7.52 1.52
N ILE A 302 5.34 -7.65 2.73
CA ILE A 302 5.02 -8.93 3.34
C ILE A 302 3.52 -9.13 3.18
N GLY A 303 3.16 -10.02 2.25
CA GLY A 303 1.78 -10.36 1.94
C GLY A 303 1.32 -11.66 2.60
N GLY A 304 0.08 -12.01 2.33
CA GLY A 304 -0.52 -13.28 2.77
C GLY A 304 -1.47 -13.14 3.96
N SER A 305 -2.17 -14.23 4.23
CA SER A 305 -3.06 -14.35 5.37
C SER A 305 -2.33 -15.08 6.50
N PHE A 306 -2.40 -14.52 7.71
CA PHE A 306 -1.78 -15.06 8.90
C PHE A 306 -2.87 -15.44 9.92
N ALA A 307 -2.64 -16.49 10.70
CA ALA A 307 -3.26 -16.55 11.99
C ALA A 307 -2.56 -15.55 12.93
N LYS A 308 -3.29 -14.95 13.87
CA LYS A 308 -2.71 -13.90 14.73
C LYS A 308 -1.50 -14.40 15.54
N GLU A 309 -1.57 -15.65 15.99
CA GLU A 309 -0.52 -16.32 16.73
C GLU A 309 0.77 -16.56 15.92
N ASP A 310 0.67 -16.71 14.61
CA ASP A 310 1.83 -17.02 13.73
C ASP A 310 2.47 -15.77 13.14
N MET A 311 1.79 -14.63 13.18
CA MET A 311 2.18 -13.43 12.42
C MET A 311 3.57 -12.94 12.82
N SER A 312 3.88 -12.88 14.12
CA SER A 312 5.18 -12.46 14.63
C SER A 312 6.31 -13.34 14.07
N THR A 313 6.11 -14.66 14.13
CA THR A 313 7.10 -15.63 13.67
C THR A 313 7.27 -15.55 12.15
N ALA A 314 6.18 -15.46 11.40
CA ALA A 314 6.21 -15.38 9.93
C ALA A 314 6.88 -14.08 9.44
N VAL A 315 6.64 -12.95 10.08
CA VAL A 315 7.29 -11.68 9.76
C VAL A 315 8.80 -11.77 10.06
N ARG A 316 9.16 -12.36 11.21
CA ARG A 316 10.56 -12.53 11.59
C ARG A 316 11.35 -13.40 10.62
N TRP A 317 10.81 -14.56 10.20
CA TRP A 317 11.47 -15.45 9.23
C TRP A 317 11.81 -14.74 7.91
N VAL A 318 10.95 -13.83 7.48
CA VAL A 318 11.14 -13.04 6.26
C VAL A 318 12.22 -11.98 6.49
N ASN A 319 12.12 -11.22 7.58
CA ASN A 319 13.01 -10.09 7.83
C ASN A 319 14.44 -10.49 8.22
N GLU A 320 14.67 -11.71 8.69
CA GLU A 320 16.01 -12.28 8.90
C GLU A 320 16.75 -12.57 7.57
N ILE A 321 16.03 -12.55 6.42
CA ILE A 321 16.58 -12.85 5.10
C ILE A 321 16.66 -11.60 4.21
N LEU A 322 15.66 -10.71 4.32
CA LEU A 322 15.58 -9.52 3.48
C LEU A 322 16.70 -8.52 3.81
N PRO A 323 17.22 -7.78 2.80
CA PRO A 323 18.28 -6.80 3.00
C PRO A 323 17.80 -5.63 3.88
N GLU A 324 18.56 -5.34 4.93
CA GLU A 324 18.23 -4.37 5.95
C GLU A 324 18.14 -2.92 5.41
N GLU A 325 18.91 -2.61 4.37
CA GLU A 325 18.95 -1.28 3.75
C GLU A 325 17.70 -0.93 2.92
N LYS A 326 16.75 -1.86 2.77
CA LYS A 326 15.52 -1.65 2.02
C LYS A 326 14.30 -1.62 2.96
N PRO A 327 13.31 -0.75 2.68
CA PRO A 327 12.12 -0.63 3.52
C PRO A 327 11.20 -1.84 3.39
N LEU A 328 10.51 -2.17 4.49
CA LEU A 328 9.60 -3.30 4.62
C LEU A 328 8.18 -2.84 4.93
N HIS A 329 7.21 -3.33 4.17
CA HIS A 329 5.79 -3.00 4.33
C HIS A 329 4.98 -4.25 4.69
N LEU A 330 4.32 -4.26 5.85
CA LEU A 330 3.39 -5.33 6.24
C LEU A 330 1.98 -4.97 5.79
N LEU A 331 1.50 -5.69 4.76
CA LEU A 331 0.29 -5.36 4.03
C LEU A 331 -0.99 -5.68 4.81
N GLY A 332 -1.85 -4.66 5.00
CA GLY A 332 -3.22 -4.81 5.51
C GLY A 332 -3.35 -5.08 7.00
N ILE A 333 -2.33 -4.80 7.80
CA ILE A 333 -2.26 -4.99 9.24
C ILE A 333 -2.21 -3.63 9.94
N GLY A 334 -2.98 -3.45 11.03
CA GLY A 334 -3.06 -2.14 11.67
C GLY A 334 -3.78 -2.07 13.01
N GLU A 335 -3.91 -3.20 13.73
CA GLU A 335 -4.34 -3.17 15.13
C GLU A 335 -3.15 -2.77 16.03
N PRO A 336 -3.36 -2.04 17.14
CA PRO A 336 -2.28 -1.53 17.97
C PRO A 336 -1.26 -2.58 18.39
N GLU A 337 -1.69 -3.75 18.85
CA GLU A 337 -0.81 -4.82 19.24
C GLU A 337 0.02 -5.39 18.09
N ASP A 338 -0.58 -5.43 16.88
CA ASP A 338 0.08 -5.94 15.69
C ASP A 338 1.13 -4.94 15.16
N LEU A 339 0.93 -3.63 15.38
CA LEU A 339 1.92 -2.59 15.07
C LEU A 339 3.20 -2.77 15.90
N PHE A 340 3.07 -2.95 17.22
CA PHE A 340 4.23 -3.22 18.06
C PHE A 340 4.97 -4.48 17.64
N MET A 341 4.23 -5.57 17.39
CA MET A 341 4.79 -6.83 16.94
C MET A 341 5.55 -6.68 15.62
N GLY A 342 4.93 -6.04 14.61
CA GLY A 342 5.55 -5.85 13.31
C GLY A 342 6.81 -4.98 13.40
N ILE A 343 6.75 -3.86 14.14
CA ILE A 343 7.90 -2.96 14.32
C ILE A 343 9.04 -3.67 15.03
N GLU A 344 8.78 -4.42 16.10
CA GLU A 344 9.80 -5.21 16.80
C GLU A 344 10.50 -6.19 15.86
N ASN A 345 9.77 -6.75 14.90
CA ASN A 345 10.30 -7.67 13.89
C ASN A 345 10.77 -6.97 12.59
N GLY A 346 10.98 -5.66 12.58
CA GLY A 346 11.67 -4.93 11.51
C GLY A 346 10.78 -4.36 10.41
N VAL A 347 9.46 -4.27 10.63
CA VAL A 347 8.54 -3.63 9.67
C VAL A 347 8.62 -2.10 9.78
N ASP A 348 8.69 -1.43 8.62
CA ASP A 348 8.78 0.02 8.51
C ASP A 348 7.43 0.69 8.18
N LEU A 349 6.57 0.00 7.42
CA LEU A 349 5.32 0.55 6.92
C LEU A 349 4.15 -0.43 7.14
N PHE A 350 2.99 0.13 7.47
CA PHE A 350 1.75 -0.61 7.70
C PHE A 350 0.60 0.09 7.01
N ASP A 351 -0.26 -0.65 6.33
CA ASP A 351 -1.53 -0.12 5.84
C ASP A 351 -2.72 -0.88 6.41
N CYS A 352 -3.78 -0.18 6.76
CA CYS A 352 -5.04 -0.81 7.12
C CYS A 352 -6.24 0.13 6.97
N VAL A 353 -7.35 -0.43 6.52
CA VAL A 353 -8.64 0.31 6.44
C VAL A 353 -9.37 0.39 7.79
N LEU A 354 -8.93 -0.39 8.80
CA LEU A 354 -9.65 -0.55 10.07
C LEU A 354 -9.91 0.78 10.80
N PRO A 355 -8.97 1.72 10.95
CA PRO A 355 -9.24 2.93 11.73
C PRO A 355 -10.48 3.68 11.26
N THR A 356 -10.59 3.93 9.96
CA THR A 356 -11.75 4.64 9.40
C THR A 356 -12.98 3.74 9.26
N ARG A 357 -12.80 2.42 9.05
CA ARG A 357 -13.92 1.46 9.01
C ARG A 357 -14.60 1.37 10.38
N LEU A 358 -13.84 1.17 11.44
CA LEU A 358 -14.33 1.13 12.82
C LEU A 358 -14.97 2.46 13.20
N GLY A 359 -14.29 3.59 12.90
CA GLY A 359 -14.82 4.93 13.15
C GLY A 359 -16.21 5.12 12.54
N ARG A 360 -16.41 4.79 11.27
CA ARG A 360 -17.72 4.90 10.61
C ARG A 360 -18.81 4.00 11.22
N ASN A 361 -18.42 2.92 11.88
CA ASN A 361 -19.32 1.99 12.54
C ASN A 361 -19.52 2.30 14.04
N GLY A 362 -18.95 3.41 14.55
CA GLY A 362 -19.10 3.81 15.94
C GLY A 362 -18.19 3.07 16.93
N THR A 363 -17.21 2.33 16.45
CA THR A 363 -16.16 1.73 17.28
C THR A 363 -14.94 2.67 17.31
N ILE A 364 -14.54 3.08 18.50
CA ILE A 364 -13.55 4.11 18.74
C ILE A 364 -12.35 3.51 19.46
N TYR A 365 -11.14 3.81 19.00
CA TYR A 365 -9.92 3.48 19.73
C TYR A 365 -9.75 4.39 20.96
N THR A 366 -9.30 3.81 22.05
CA THR A 366 -8.85 4.55 23.25
C THR A 366 -7.59 3.91 23.83
N LYS A 367 -6.87 4.60 24.70
CA LYS A 367 -5.69 4.06 25.38
C LYS A 367 -6.00 2.82 26.24
N THR A 368 -7.27 2.60 26.58
CA THR A 368 -7.75 1.47 27.37
C THR A 368 -8.56 0.47 26.55
N GLY A 369 -8.31 0.38 25.24
CA GLY A 369 -9.02 -0.51 24.33
C GLY A 369 -10.10 0.19 23.50
N LYS A 370 -10.91 -0.60 22.82
CA LYS A 370 -11.97 -0.07 21.94
C LYS A 370 -13.28 0.15 22.70
N ILE A 371 -13.97 1.24 22.39
CA ILE A 371 -15.31 1.49 22.91
C ILE A 371 -16.32 1.58 21.77
N ILE A 372 -17.55 1.17 22.04
CA ILE A 372 -18.71 1.37 21.16
C ILE A 372 -19.42 2.65 21.61
N ILE A 373 -19.25 3.74 20.86
CA ILE A 373 -19.72 5.09 21.28
C ILE A 373 -21.24 5.16 21.41
N MET A 374 -22.00 4.28 20.78
CA MET A 374 -23.44 4.22 20.84
C MET A 374 -23.99 3.61 22.16
N ASN A 375 -23.11 3.08 23.03
CA ASN A 375 -23.54 2.56 24.32
C ASN A 375 -24.21 3.65 25.16
N THR A 376 -25.28 3.28 25.87
CA THR A 376 -26.11 4.20 26.67
C THR A 376 -25.32 4.99 27.70
N LYS A 377 -24.20 4.44 28.23
CA LYS A 377 -23.33 5.14 29.19
C LYS A 377 -22.74 6.43 28.66
N PHE A 378 -22.61 6.58 27.33
CA PHE A 378 -22.06 7.78 26.72
C PHE A 378 -23.09 8.85 26.39
N ARG A 379 -24.38 8.56 26.58
CA ARG A 379 -25.48 9.50 26.23
C ARG A 379 -25.39 10.85 26.97
N ASN A 380 -24.90 10.83 28.20
CA ASN A 380 -24.74 11.99 29.03
C ASN A 380 -23.29 12.24 29.44
N ASP A 381 -22.33 11.69 28.68
CA ASP A 381 -20.90 11.87 28.92
C ASP A 381 -20.38 13.04 28.10
N PHE A 382 -20.26 14.20 28.77
CA PHE A 382 -19.79 15.44 28.14
C PHE A 382 -18.26 15.57 28.11
N SER A 383 -17.51 14.54 28.49
CA SER A 383 -16.05 14.49 28.32
C SER A 383 -15.66 14.24 26.86
N PRO A 384 -14.42 14.58 26.46
CA PRO A 384 -13.88 14.17 25.15
C PRO A 384 -13.74 12.65 25.07
N ILE A 385 -13.53 12.09 23.85
CA ILE A 385 -13.29 10.66 23.67
C ILE A 385 -12.08 10.23 24.50
N GLU A 386 -10.97 10.96 24.40
CA GLU A 386 -9.77 10.82 25.21
C GLU A 386 -9.37 12.17 25.77
N LYS A 387 -9.08 12.24 27.09
CA LYS A 387 -8.81 13.50 27.78
C LYS A 387 -7.58 14.23 27.22
N ASP A 388 -6.51 13.49 26.95
CA ASP A 388 -5.21 14.03 26.52
C ASP A 388 -4.99 13.87 25.01
N CYS A 389 -6.06 13.65 24.24
CA CYS A 389 -5.99 13.50 22.79
C CYS A 389 -6.07 14.85 22.08
N GLU A 390 -5.07 15.17 21.27
CA GLU A 390 -4.95 16.41 20.54
C GLU A 390 -5.70 16.45 19.19
N CYS A 391 -6.44 15.37 18.83
CA CYS A 391 -7.19 15.36 17.58
C CYS A 391 -8.32 16.37 17.55
N TYR A 392 -8.72 16.79 16.36
CA TYR A 392 -9.82 17.74 16.14
C TYR A 392 -11.10 17.33 16.87
N THR A 393 -11.46 16.06 16.85
CA THR A 393 -12.68 15.56 17.49
C THR A 393 -12.63 15.73 19.00
N CYS A 394 -11.54 15.33 19.68
CA CYS A 394 -11.42 15.42 21.13
C CYS A 394 -11.34 16.88 21.63
N LYS A 395 -10.73 17.77 20.84
CA LYS A 395 -10.66 19.20 21.18
C LYS A 395 -12.00 19.92 21.11
N ASN A 396 -12.92 19.47 20.29
CA ASN A 396 -14.12 20.24 19.96
C ASN A 396 -15.44 19.55 20.33
N TYR A 397 -15.45 18.24 20.59
CA TYR A 397 -16.69 17.48 20.77
C TYR A 397 -16.63 16.52 21.94
N SER A 398 -17.77 16.32 22.60
CA SER A 398 -17.94 15.36 23.67
C SER A 398 -18.39 13.98 23.14
N ARG A 399 -18.19 12.95 23.97
CA ARG A 399 -18.72 11.60 23.72
C ARG A 399 -20.24 11.61 23.52
N ALA A 400 -20.96 12.39 24.33
CA ALA A 400 -22.41 12.53 24.23
C ALA A 400 -22.85 13.05 22.84
N TYR A 401 -22.15 14.06 22.32
CA TYR A 401 -22.47 14.62 21.01
C TYR A 401 -22.17 13.61 19.88
N VAL A 402 -21.02 12.95 19.90
CA VAL A 402 -20.66 11.95 18.90
C VAL A 402 -21.65 10.76 18.96
N ALA A 403 -22.02 10.30 20.17
CA ALA A 403 -23.04 9.26 20.36
C ALA A 403 -24.41 9.69 19.78
N HIS A 404 -24.82 10.92 20.04
CA HIS A 404 -26.06 11.51 19.48
C HIS A 404 -26.06 11.46 17.95
N LEU A 405 -24.97 11.89 17.30
CA LEU A 405 -24.85 11.86 15.84
C LEU A 405 -24.98 10.44 15.26
N PHE A 406 -24.38 9.42 15.91
CA PHE A 406 -24.55 8.03 15.48
C PHE A 406 -26.00 7.54 15.62
N HIS A 407 -26.67 7.88 16.73
CA HIS A 407 -28.09 7.55 16.90
C HIS A 407 -28.99 8.27 15.89
N GLY A 408 -28.65 9.50 15.54
CA GLY A 408 -29.31 10.29 14.49
C GLY A 408 -28.94 9.84 13.06
N LYS A 409 -27.97 8.92 12.89
CA LYS A 409 -27.43 8.48 11.59
C LYS A 409 -26.87 9.64 10.75
N GLU A 410 -26.34 10.66 11.41
CA GLU A 410 -25.73 11.81 10.77
C GLU A 410 -24.35 11.44 10.18
N MET A 411 -24.05 11.88 8.95
CA MET A 411 -22.77 11.60 8.29
C MET A 411 -21.57 12.14 9.08
N LEU A 412 -21.73 13.26 9.80
CA LEU A 412 -20.69 13.84 10.63
C LEU A 412 -20.19 12.89 11.71
N ALA A 413 -21.02 11.95 12.19
CA ALA A 413 -20.62 10.92 13.15
C ALA A 413 -19.41 10.13 12.63
N GLY A 414 -19.52 9.60 11.41
CA GLY A 414 -18.44 8.84 10.76
C GLY A 414 -17.20 9.68 10.52
N THR A 415 -17.34 10.96 10.18
CA THR A 415 -16.22 11.90 10.01
C THR A 415 -15.46 12.10 11.32
N LEU A 416 -16.15 12.50 12.39
CA LEU A 416 -15.52 12.79 13.69
C LEU A 416 -14.84 11.55 14.28
N ALA A 417 -15.50 10.40 14.21
CA ALA A 417 -14.94 9.14 14.69
C ALA A 417 -13.74 8.67 13.84
N SER A 418 -13.78 8.87 12.51
CA SER A 418 -12.65 8.53 11.64
C SER A 418 -11.45 9.44 11.86
N ILE A 419 -11.65 10.74 12.10
CA ILE A 419 -10.57 11.67 12.47
C ILE A 419 -9.86 11.18 13.74
N HIS A 420 -10.65 10.85 14.77
CA HIS A 420 -10.08 10.38 16.04
C HIS A 420 -9.31 9.05 15.87
N ASN A 421 -9.92 8.06 15.24
CA ASN A 421 -9.29 6.75 15.06
C ASN A 421 -8.03 6.82 14.21
N LEU A 422 -8.05 7.60 13.14
CA LEU A 422 -6.87 7.78 12.29
C LEU A 422 -5.75 8.49 13.05
N TYR A 423 -6.06 9.58 13.75
CA TYR A 423 -5.12 10.28 14.63
C TYR A 423 -4.52 9.34 15.67
N PHE A 424 -5.36 8.52 16.33
CA PHE A 424 -4.92 7.58 17.38
C PHE A 424 -3.85 6.63 16.84
N ILE A 425 -4.11 5.96 15.71
CA ILE A 425 -3.17 4.98 15.12
C ILE A 425 -1.90 5.67 14.62
N VAL A 426 -2.01 6.78 13.91
CA VAL A 426 -0.85 7.52 13.40
C VAL A 426 0.01 8.03 14.55
N ASN A 427 -0.60 8.59 15.58
CA ASN A 427 0.13 9.08 16.76
C ASN A 427 0.76 7.94 17.56
N LEU A 428 0.09 6.78 17.67
CA LEU A 428 0.67 5.59 18.28
C LEU A 428 1.96 5.18 17.57
N VAL A 429 1.95 5.05 16.24
CA VAL A 429 3.14 4.68 15.45
C VAL A 429 4.25 5.73 15.59
N LYS A 430 3.93 7.02 15.63
CA LYS A 430 4.90 8.09 15.91
C LYS A 430 5.53 7.96 17.31
N ASN A 431 4.73 7.64 18.32
CA ASN A 431 5.25 7.41 19.66
C ASN A 431 6.11 6.14 19.73
N ILE A 432 5.75 5.07 19.03
CA ILE A 432 6.60 3.89 18.87
C ILE A 432 7.93 4.26 18.22
N ARG A 433 7.91 5.04 17.13
CA ARG A 433 9.13 5.54 16.50
C ARG A 433 9.99 6.34 17.50
N GLN A 434 9.38 7.26 18.25
CA GLN A 434 10.10 8.05 19.24
C GLN A 434 10.71 7.17 20.32
N SER A 435 10.00 6.14 20.79
CA SER A 435 10.53 5.21 21.79
C SER A 435 11.75 4.40 21.30
N ILE A 436 11.85 4.13 19.99
CA ILE A 436 13.07 3.56 19.38
C ILE A 436 14.20 4.58 19.46
N LEU A 437 13.94 5.85 19.11
CA LEU A 437 14.94 6.92 19.15
C LEU A 437 15.43 7.19 20.57
N ASP A 438 14.58 7.03 21.58
CA ASP A 438 14.86 7.26 22.99
C ASP A 438 15.40 6.02 23.74
N ASP A 439 15.56 4.86 23.06
CA ASP A 439 16.02 3.57 23.63
C ASP A 439 15.07 2.98 24.71
N ASN A 440 13.77 3.27 24.68
CA ASN A 440 12.78 2.79 25.66
C ASN A 440 11.57 2.07 25.03
N PHE A 441 11.76 1.48 23.85
CA PHE A 441 10.70 0.79 23.10
C PHE A 441 9.97 -0.29 23.89
N PHE A 442 10.71 -1.15 24.60
CA PHE A 442 10.12 -2.27 25.34
C PHE A 442 9.28 -1.80 26.53
N GLU A 443 9.77 -0.82 27.24
CA GLU A 443 9.05 -0.19 28.35
C GLU A 443 7.75 0.46 27.85
N PHE A 444 7.83 1.23 26.77
CA PHE A 444 6.66 1.87 26.16
C PHE A 444 5.66 0.83 25.64
N LYS A 445 6.13 -0.24 24.98
CA LYS A 445 5.29 -1.35 24.50
C LYS A 445 4.53 -2.00 25.66
N ASP A 446 5.24 -2.37 26.75
CA ASP A 446 4.65 -3.06 27.91
C ASP A 446 3.63 -2.16 28.61
N GLU A 447 3.93 -0.89 28.82
CA GLU A 447 3.03 0.08 29.44
C GLU A 447 1.75 0.24 28.58
N PHE A 448 1.92 0.48 27.29
CA PHE A 448 0.78 0.66 26.38
C PHE A 448 -0.10 -0.58 26.30
N LEU A 449 0.48 -1.77 26.09
CA LEU A 449 -0.29 -3.01 25.93
C LEU A 449 -0.96 -3.42 27.24
N LYS A 450 -0.32 -3.19 28.39
CA LYS A 450 -0.95 -3.40 29.70
C LYS A 450 -2.20 -2.54 29.87
N GLY A 451 -2.16 -1.28 29.44
CA GLY A 451 -3.34 -0.41 29.49
C GLY A 451 -4.40 -0.77 28.45
N TYR A 452 -3.97 -1.13 27.23
CA TYR A 452 -4.86 -1.35 26.09
C TYR A 452 -5.60 -2.69 26.12
N LEU A 453 -4.94 -3.78 26.61
CA LEU A 453 -5.48 -5.14 26.62
C LEU A 453 -6.16 -5.53 27.94
N HIS A 454 -5.97 -4.76 29.00
CA HIS A 454 -6.64 -5.01 30.28
C HIS A 454 -7.98 -4.29 30.35
N PHE A 455 -9.02 -5.08 30.28
CA PHE A 455 -10.39 -4.73 30.61
C PHE A 455 -10.73 -5.20 32.03
#